data_60610d8f183a9dd04c02585a85bea098
#
_entry.id   60610d8f183a9dd04c02585a85bea098
#
_cell.length_a   1.000
_cell.length_b   1.000
_cell.length_c   1.000
_cell.angle_alpha   90.00
_cell.angle_beta   90.00
_cell.angle_gamma   90.00
#
_symmetry.space_group_name_H-M   'P 1'
#
loop_
_entity.id
_entity.type
_entity.pdbx_description
1 polymer ?
#
loop_
_entity_poly.entity_id
_entity_poly.type
_entity_poly.pdbx_seq_one_letter_code
_entity_poly.pdbx_strand_id
1 'polypeptide(L)'
;MTGTESFENPVSELYHALRATRRRTVVSLLTNSEEATITVRSLAREIAADEHSIPTAAASGEPYRNAYNALSQTHLPTLSSTGVIIYDPKRQKISAGPNLAVAYIIIEMTRPTVTLLFDQPEQRMEERIMTD
;
A
#
# COMPACT_ATOMS: atom_id res chain seq x y z
N MET A 1 22.42 22.99 8.13
CA MET A 1 22.00 22.53 7.99
C MET A 1 21.33 21.90 8.20
N THR A 2 20.92 22.08 8.50
CA THR A 2 20.38 20.94 8.23
C THR A 2 19.57 20.30 9.33
N GLY A 3 19.52 20.85 10.53
CA GLY A 3 18.68 20.36 11.58
C GLY A 3 17.22 20.37 11.23
N THR A 4 16.76 21.43 10.55
CA THR A 4 15.39 21.58 10.11
C THR A 4 15.04 20.51 9.06
N GLU A 5 15.95 20.27 8.13
CA GLU A 5 15.76 19.26 7.11
C GLU A 5 15.65 17.86 7.73
N SER A 6 16.45 17.60 8.76
CA SER A 6 16.41 16.30 9.45
C SER A 6 15.05 16.03 10.09
N PHE A 7 14.39 17.05 10.58
CA PHE A 7 13.06 16.89 11.18
C PHE A 7 11.94 16.78 10.16
N GLU A 8 12.04 17.58 9.09
CA GLU A 8 11.00 17.60 8.07
C GLU A 8 11.05 16.43 7.12
N ASN A 9 12.25 16.03 6.72
CA ASN A 9 12.41 14.98 5.71
C ASN A 9 11.76 13.64 6.07
N PRO A 10 11.88 13.11 7.29
CA PRO A 10 11.24 11.83 7.59
C PRO A 10 9.73 11.87 7.45
N VAL A 11 9.10 12.98 7.83
CA VAL A 11 7.65 13.11 7.69
C VAL A 11 7.26 13.22 6.23
N SER A 12 7.94 14.06 5.48
CA SER A 12 7.68 14.24 4.05
C SER A 12 7.90 12.95 3.28
N GLU A 13 8.96 12.22 3.60
CA GLU A 13 9.25 10.94 2.95
C GLU A 13 8.19 9.90 3.25
N LEU A 14 7.69 9.87 4.48
CA LEU A 14 6.64 8.93 4.85
C LEU A 14 5.35 9.22 4.06
N TYR A 15 4.94 10.49 4.02
CA TYR A 15 3.76 10.86 3.24
C TYR A 15 3.95 10.55 1.76
N HIS A 16 5.14 10.83 1.23
CA HIS A 16 5.46 10.49 -0.15
C HIS A 16 5.34 8.98 -0.40
N ALA A 17 5.85 8.17 0.52
CA ALA A 17 5.79 6.73 0.39
C ALA A 17 4.34 6.23 0.37
N LEU A 18 3.43 6.92 1.05
CA LEU A 18 2.03 6.51 1.15
C LEU A 18 1.14 7.10 0.05
N ARG A 19 1.71 7.80 -0.92
CA ARG A 19 0.95 8.36 -2.05
C ARG A 19 0.47 7.30 -3.01
N ALA A 20 1.24 6.27 -3.22
CA ALA A 20 0.92 5.24 -4.21
C ALA A 20 -0.03 4.20 -3.62
N THR A 21 -1.09 3.90 -4.36
CA THR A 21 -2.08 2.91 -3.94
C THR A 21 -1.45 1.56 -3.62
N ARG A 22 -0.53 1.10 -4.48
CA ARG A 22 0.13 -0.18 -4.26
C ARG A 22 0.92 -0.22 -2.96
N ARG A 23 1.57 0.90 -2.61
CA ARG A 23 2.32 0.97 -1.35
C ARG A 23 1.39 0.92 -0.15
N ARG A 24 0.25 1.61 -0.21
CA ARG A 24 -0.75 1.53 0.86
C ARG A 24 -1.31 0.11 0.98
N THR A 25 -1.51 -0.57 -0.13
CA THR A 25 -1.96 -1.96 -0.14
C THR A 25 -0.94 -2.87 0.55
N VAL A 26 0.35 -2.67 0.28
CA VAL A 26 1.41 -3.44 0.95
C VAL A 26 1.35 -3.24 2.47
N VAL A 27 1.19 -2.00 2.91
CA VAL A 27 1.10 -1.68 4.34
C VAL A 27 -0.09 -2.41 4.97
N SER A 28 -1.24 -2.37 4.32
CA SER A 28 -2.44 -3.03 4.84
C SER A 28 -2.30 -4.55 4.87
N LEU A 29 -1.76 -5.13 3.81
CA LEU A 29 -1.57 -6.58 3.74
C LEU A 29 -0.60 -7.05 4.83
N LEU A 30 0.50 -6.33 5.01
CA LEU A 30 1.48 -6.71 6.01
C LEU A 30 0.95 -6.53 7.43
N THR A 31 0.24 -5.42 7.68
CA THR A 31 -0.34 -5.16 9.00
C THR A 31 -1.36 -6.22 9.39
N ASN A 32 -2.15 -6.69 8.44
CA ASN A 32 -3.21 -7.65 8.70
C ASN A 32 -2.78 -9.10 8.53
N SER A 33 -1.53 -9.33 8.20
CA SER A 33 -1.00 -10.68 8.02
C SER A 33 -0.70 -11.33 9.36
N GLU A 34 -0.98 -12.61 9.47
CA GLU A 34 -0.57 -13.39 10.63
C GLU A 34 0.86 -13.89 10.50
N GLU A 35 1.41 -13.81 9.30
CA GLU A 35 2.78 -14.23 9.02
C GLU A 35 3.76 -13.11 9.35
N ALA A 36 4.92 -13.48 9.90
CA ALA A 36 5.97 -12.52 10.22
C ALA A 36 6.60 -11.93 8.95
N THR A 37 6.64 -12.72 7.89
CA THR A 37 7.18 -12.27 6.60
C THR A 37 6.19 -12.60 5.50
N ILE A 38 6.23 -11.80 4.43
CA ILE A 38 5.42 -12.02 3.23
C ILE A 38 6.36 -12.02 2.05
N THR A 39 6.15 -12.95 1.11
CA THR A 39 6.97 -12.98 -0.11
C THR A 39 6.49 -11.94 -1.10
N VAL A 40 7.41 -11.43 -1.91
CA VAL A 40 7.05 -10.49 -2.99
C VAL A 40 6.10 -11.16 -3.97
N ARG A 41 6.27 -12.45 -4.22
CA ARG A 41 5.36 -13.21 -5.08
C ARG A 41 3.93 -13.15 -4.56
N SER A 42 3.75 -13.37 -3.27
CA SER A 42 2.44 -13.32 -2.64
C SER A 42 1.82 -11.93 -2.75
N LEU A 43 2.61 -10.89 -2.48
CA LEU A 43 2.17 -9.50 -2.61
C LEU A 43 1.75 -9.18 -4.04
N ALA A 44 2.55 -9.60 -5.01
CA ALA A 44 2.26 -9.33 -6.42
C ALA A 44 0.95 -9.98 -6.85
N ARG A 45 0.69 -11.20 -6.39
CA ARG A 45 -0.57 -11.89 -6.67
C ARG A 45 -1.76 -11.17 -6.06
N GLU A 46 -1.64 -10.77 -4.81
CA GLU A 46 -2.72 -10.05 -4.12
C GLU A 46 -3.03 -8.73 -4.82
N ILE A 47 -2.00 -7.99 -5.17
CA ILE A 47 -2.16 -6.70 -5.83
C ILE A 47 -2.77 -6.86 -7.23
N ALA A 48 -2.26 -7.82 -8.01
CA ALA A 48 -2.79 -8.07 -9.34
C ALA A 48 -4.25 -8.51 -9.27
N ALA A 49 -4.58 -9.39 -8.32
CA ALA A 49 -5.94 -9.85 -8.13
C ALA A 49 -6.87 -8.70 -7.77
N ASP A 50 -6.45 -7.85 -6.86
CA ASP A 50 -7.24 -6.71 -6.43
C ASP A 50 -7.47 -5.70 -7.56
N GLU A 51 -6.41 -5.38 -8.30
CA GLU A 51 -6.48 -4.39 -9.37
C GLU A 51 -7.33 -4.85 -10.55
N HIS A 52 -7.41 -6.14 -10.79
CA HIS A 52 -8.14 -6.71 -11.93
C HIS A 52 -9.42 -7.42 -11.53
N SER A 53 -9.78 -7.35 -10.24
CA SER A 53 -11.02 -7.95 -9.71
C SER A 53 -11.14 -9.44 -10.04
N ILE A 54 -10.05 -10.18 -9.88
CA ILE A 54 -9.99 -11.62 -10.11
C ILE A 54 -9.54 -12.33 -8.83
N PRO A 55 -9.84 -13.63 -8.71
CA PRO A 55 -9.34 -14.40 -7.55
C PRO A 55 -7.82 -14.43 -7.51
N THR A 56 -7.24 -14.42 -6.32
CA THR A 56 -5.78 -14.44 -6.14
C THR A 56 -5.15 -15.64 -6.86
N ALA A 57 -5.80 -16.79 -6.81
CA ALA A 57 -5.29 -17.99 -7.46
C ALA A 57 -5.20 -17.86 -8.99
N ALA A 58 -6.01 -16.96 -9.56
CA ALA A 58 -6.02 -16.74 -11.01
C ALA A 58 -5.07 -15.62 -11.43
N ALA A 59 -4.49 -14.88 -10.48
CA ALA A 59 -3.59 -13.78 -10.80
C ALA A 59 -2.26 -14.31 -11.31
N SER A 60 -2.03 -14.15 -12.60
CA SER A 60 -0.83 -14.65 -13.27
C SER A 60 -0.59 -13.84 -14.54
N GLY A 61 0.45 -14.20 -15.29
CA GLY A 61 0.75 -13.56 -16.55
C GLY A 61 1.20 -12.12 -16.38
N GLU A 62 0.79 -11.27 -17.31
CA GLU A 62 1.27 -9.90 -17.38
C GLU A 62 0.88 -9.03 -16.18
N PRO A 63 -0.37 -9.08 -15.68
CA PRO A 63 -0.71 -8.31 -14.49
C PRO A 63 0.15 -8.67 -13.28
N TYR A 64 0.42 -9.93 -13.10
CA TYR A 64 1.29 -10.39 -12.02
C TYR A 64 2.72 -9.89 -12.23
N ARG A 65 3.27 -10.03 -13.42
CA ARG A 65 4.64 -9.59 -13.72
C ARG A 65 4.80 -8.09 -13.53
N ASN A 66 3.81 -7.31 -13.97
CA ASN A 66 3.83 -5.87 -13.77
C ASN A 66 3.88 -5.51 -12.30
N ALA A 67 3.01 -6.13 -11.50
CA ALA A 67 2.98 -5.87 -10.07
C ALA A 67 4.30 -6.29 -9.40
N TYR A 68 4.80 -7.47 -9.75
CA TYR A 68 6.05 -7.97 -9.18
C TYR A 68 7.22 -7.03 -9.49
N ASN A 69 7.36 -6.63 -10.75
CA ASN A 69 8.45 -5.77 -11.16
C ASN A 69 8.37 -4.38 -10.51
N ALA A 70 7.17 -3.81 -10.47
CA ALA A 70 6.99 -2.50 -9.84
C ALA A 70 7.26 -2.56 -8.34
N LEU A 71 6.83 -3.63 -7.68
CA LEU A 71 7.13 -3.83 -6.26
C LEU A 71 8.63 -3.89 -6.03
N SER A 72 9.31 -4.77 -6.75
CA SER A 72 10.74 -5.00 -6.54
C SER A 72 11.59 -3.77 -6.89
N GLN A 73 11.24 -3.05 -7.93
CA GLN A 73 12.06 -1.96 -8.44
C GLN A 73 11.77 -0.62 -7.78
N THR A 74 10.54 -0.39 -7.36
CA THR A 74 10.12 0.93 -6.90
C THR A 74 9.47 0.91 -5.52
N HIS A 75 8.40 0.15 -5.36
CA HIS A 75 7.57 0.28 -4.16
C HIS A 75 8.22 -0.24 -2.90
N LEU A 76 8.82 -1.42 -2.94
CA LEU A 76 9.44 -2.00 -1.76
C LEU A 76 10.70 -1.24 -1.34
N PRO A 77 11.59 -0.83 -2.27
CA PRO A 77 12.69 0.04 -1.88
C PRO A 77 12.25 1.36 -1.25
N THR A 78 11.18 1.97 -1.75
CA THR A 78 10.65 3.21 -1.19
C THR A 78 10.13 3.01 0.23
N LEU A 79 9.34 1.96 0.44
CA LEU A 79 8.83 1.64 1.78
C LEU A 79 9.95 1.27 2.74
N SER A 80 10.95 0.58 2.25
CA SER A 80 12.11 0.19 3.06
C SER A 80 12.92 1.40 3.49
N SER A 81 13.15 2.35 2.58
CA SER A 81 13.95 3.53 2.87
C SER A 81 13.28 4.44 3.90
N THR A 82 11.96 4.36 4.03
CA THR A 82 11.22 5.16 5.02
C THR A 82 10.98 4.41 6.32
N GLY A 83 11.50 3.19 6.44
CA GLY A 83 11.36 2.40 7.66
C GLY A 83 9.99 1.76 7.85
N VAL A 84 9.15 1.77 6.82
CA VAL A 84 7.83 1.15 6.90
C VAL A 84 7.92 -0.36 6.86
N ILE A 85 8.83 -0.89 6.05
CA ILE A 85 9.07 -2.32 5.95
C ILE A 85 10.56 -2.60 6.01
N ILE A 86 10.89 -3.86 6.26
CA ILE A 86 12.23 -4.38 6.06
C ILE A 86 12.15 -5.25 4.81
N TYR A 87 12.94 -4.90 3.79
CA TYR A 87 12.92 -5.59 2.51
C TYR A 87 14.21 -6.38 2.31
N ASP A 88 14.06 -7.66 2.04
CA ASP A 88 15.18 -8.56 1.73
C ASP A 88 15.14 -8.88 0.23
N PRO A 89 15.92 -8.15 -0.59
CA PRO A 89 15.86 -8.36 -2.04
C PRO A 89 16.44 -9.69 -2.49
N LYS A 90 17.33 -10.29 -1.72
CA LYS A 90 17.89 -11.59 -2.07
C LYS A 90 16.86 -12.70 -1.94
N ARG A 91 16.06 -12.66 -0.88
CA ARG A 91 15.03 -13.66 -0.63
C ARG A 91 13.67 -13.26 -1.14
N GLN A 92 13.54 -12.03 -1.62
CA GLN A 92 12.28 -11.47 -2.09
C GLN A 92 11.18 -11.63 -1.04
N LYS A 93 11.46 -11.10 0.15
CA LYS A 93 10.55 -11.12 1.29
C LYS A 93 10.53 -9.78 1.98
N ILE A 94 9.41 -9.48 2.62
CA ILE A 94 9.29 -8.28 3.45
C ILE A 94 8.82 -8.66 4.85
N SER A 95 9.11 -7.79 5.80
CA SER A 95 8.61 -7.88 7.17
C SER A 95 8.36 -6.47 7.70
N ALA A 96 7.74 -6.38 8.87
CA ALA A 96 7.37 -5.10 9.46
C ALA A 96 8.61 -4.28 9.81
N GLY A 97 8.62 -3.03 9.35
CA GLY A 97 9.62 -2.06 9.77
C GLY A 97 9.15 -1.28 10.99
N PRO A 98 10.02 -0.47 11.58
CA PRO A 98 9.67 0.29 12.79
C PRO A 98 8.55 1.30 12.57
N ASN A 99 8.32 1.74 11.34
CA ASN A 99 7.29 2.73 11.03
C ASN A 99 6.05 2.14 10.39
N LEU A 100 5.89 0.80 10.39
CA LEU A 100 4.71 0.17 9.80
C LEU A 100 3.42 0.61 10.51
N ALA A 101 3.43 0.58 11.83
CA ALA A 101 2.24 0.94 12.61
C ALA A 101 1.82 2.38 12.35
N VAL A 102 2.81 3.30 12.32
CA VAL A 102 2.53 4.71 12.05
C VAL A 102 1.94 4.87 10.65
N ALA A 103 2.53 4.20 9.66
CA ALA A 103 2.02 4.26 8.29
C ALA A 103 0.58 3.76 8.21
N TYR A 104 0.29 2.65 8.86
CA TYR A 104 -1.06 2.10 8.87
C TYR A 104 -2.05 3.06 9.53
N ILE A 105 -1.66 3.68 10.64
CA ILE A 105 -2.51 4.66 11.33
C ILE A 105 -2.81 5.83 10.40
N ILE A 106 -1.80 6.35 9.71
CA ILE A 106 -1.99 7.46 8.78
C ILE A 106 -3.00 7.08 7.69
N ILE A 107 -2.87 5.88 7.13
CA ILE A 107 -3.79 5.40 6.09
C ILE A 107 -5.22 5.35 6.63
N GLU A 108 -5.40 4.76 7.81
CA GLU A 108 -6.73 4.62 8.39
C GLU A 108 -7.34 5.95 8.81
N MET A 109 -6.53 6.87 9.31
CA MET A 109 -7.02 8.19 9.71
C MET A 109 -7.44 9.05 8.52
N THR A 110 -6.77 8.91 7.40
CA THR A 110 -7.10 9.71 6.21
C THR A 110 -8.20 9.10 5.36
N ARG A 111 -8.47 7.81 5.52
CA ARG A 111 -9.50 7.12 4.73
C ARG A 111 -10.90 7.71 4.89
N PRO A 112 -11.39 7.98 6.11
CA PRO A 112 -12.71 8.61 6.26
C PRO A 112 -12.79 9.99 5.62
N THR A 113 -11.71 10.78 5.72
CA THR A 113 -11.68 12.11 5.11
C THR A 113 -11.78 12.02 3.60
N VAL A 114 -11.04 11.10 3.01
CA VAL A 114 -11.08 10.88 1.56
C VAL A 114 -12.47 10.44 1.14
N THR A 115 -13.09 9.54 1.87
CA THR A 115 -14.44 9.08 1.59
C THR A 115 -15.44 10.23 1.63
N LEU A 116 -15.34 11.09 2.65
CA LEU A 116 -16.24 12.24 2.77
C LEU A 116 -16.07 13.24 1.64
N LEU A 117 -14.83 13.43 1.16
CA LEU A 117 -14.56 14.42 0.11
C LEU A 117 -14.91 13.92 -1.29
N PHE A 118 -14.72 12.64 -1.55
CA PHE A 118 -14.84 12.12 -2.91
C PHE A 118 -16.01 11.17 -3.14
N ASP A 119 -16.62 10.67 -2.07
CA ASP A 119 -17.80 9.83 -2.17
C ASP A 119 -19.02 10.75 -2.11
N GLN A 120 -19.48 11.20 -3.25
CA GLN A 120 -20.49 12.23 -3.37
C GLN A 120 -21.84 11.78 -2.80
N PRO A 121 -22.40 12.55 -1.84
CA PRO A 121 -23.74 12.22 -1.32
C PRO A 121 -24.81 12.18 -2.41
N GLU A 122 -24.66 13.01 -3.42
CA GLU A 122 -25.58 13.05 -4.55
C GLU A 122 -25.58 11.75 -5.32
N GLN A 123 -24.42 11.16 -5.51
CA GLN A 123 -24.30 9.88 -6.19
C GLN A 123 -25.00 8.77 -5.42
N ARG A 124 -24.87 8.78 -4.10
CA ARG A 124 -25.54 7.81 -3.26
C ARG A 124 -27.07 7.94 -3.36
N MET A 125 -27.55 9.15 -3.39
CA MET A 125 -28.98 9.41 -3.53
C MET A 125 -29.50 8.93 -4.88
N GLU A 126 -28.75 9.20 -5.93
CA GLU A 126 -29.10 8.74 -7.26
C GLU A 126 -29.15 7.22 -7.33
N GLU A 127 -28.17 6.57 -6.73
CA GLU A 127 -28.14 5.11 -6.69
C GLU A 127 -29.35 4.55 -5.95
N ARG A 128 -29.75 5.16 -4.85
CA ARG A 128 -30.94 4.74 -4.12
C ARG A 128 -32.19 4.88 -4.94
N ILE A 129 -32.30 5.99 -5.64
CA ILE A 129 -33.45 6.26 -6.48
C ILE A 129 -33.54 5.25 -7.61
N MET A 130 -32.42 4.95 -8.21
CA MET A 130 -32.35 4.00 -9.32
C MET A 130 -32.60 2.56 -8.90
N THR A 131 -32.30 2.23 -7.62
CA THR A 131 -32.51 0.87 -7.12
C THR A 131 -33.96 0.61 -6.69
N ASP A 132 -34.67 1.67 -6.37
CA ASP A 132 -36.08 1.56 -6.00
C ASP A 132 -36.98 1.45 -7.22
#